data_c911b7eecefe8a5bca34f39d4dcb63ae
#
_entry.id   c911b7eecefe8a5bca34f39d4dcb63ae
#
_cell.length_a   1.000
_cell.length_b   1.000
_cell.length_c   1.000
_cell.angle_alpha   90.00
_cell.angle_beta   90.00
_cell.angle_gamma   90.00
#
_symmetry.space_group_name_H-M   'P 1'
#
loop_
_entity.id
_entity.type
_entity.pdbx_description
1 polymer ?
#
loop_
_entity_poly.entity_id
_entity_poly.type
_entity_poly.pdbx_seq_one_letter_code
_entity_poly.pdbx_strand_id
1 'polypeptide(L)'
;NVLAYYYLTDGEFELAEKEYKTALSSDSDFTATYVNYGVFLYQRKRYDEACEKFAKATDDVMYAKRDAAFLNYGICLKKQGKMKEAEEALRRSYVNNARNTAVILEMAELKFDTGEFAQSSQLYEKYIATSKQNAQSLWLGIRLSRALKQADKESSYALLLKNHFANSPQYSEYQAWARAK
;
A
#
# COMPACT_ATOMS: atom_id res chain seq x y z
N ASN A 1 19.73 -7.82 -8.24
CA ASN A 1 18.73 -7.69 -7.17
C ASN A 1 19.13 -8.36 -5.84
N VAL A 2 19.82 -9.52 -5.85
CA VAL A 2 20.28 -10.20 -4.62
C VAL A 2 21.29 -9.33 -3.87
N LEU A 3 22.24 -8.74 -4.56
CA LEU A 3 23.25 -7.89 -3.96
C LEU A 3 22.66 -6.60 -3.37
N ALA A 4 21.72 -5.98 -4.10
CA ALA A 4 20.98 -4.82 -3.57
C ALA A 4 20.22 -5.16 -2.28
N TYR A 5 19.59 -6.33 -2.21
CA TYR A 5 18.92 -6.80 -0.98
C TYR A 5 19.90 -6.97 0.19
N TYR A 6 21.08 -7.51 -0.08
CA TYR A 6 22.15 -7.64 0.93
C TYR A 6 22.53 -6.27 1.52
N TYR A 7 22.81 -5.29 0.65
CA TYR A 7 23.14 -3.92 1.09
C TYR A 7 21.99 -3.26 1.86
N LEU A 8 20.73 -3.58 1.53
CA LEU A 8 19.57 -3.06 2.28
C LEU A 8 19.53 -3.61 3.71
N THR A 9 19.85 -4.89 3.92
CA THR A 9 19.88 -5.49 5.28
C THR A 9 21.00 -4.93 6.14
N ASP A 10 22.11 -4.53 5.52
CA ASP A 10 23.26 -3.94 6.20
C ASP A 10 23.14 -2.41 6.37
N GLY A 11 22.07 -1.80 5.85
CA GLY A 11 21.83 -0.36 5.93
C GLY A 11 22.65 0.49 4.94
N GLU A 12 23.33 -0.17 3.98
CA GLU A 12 24.19 0.46 2.96
C GLU A 12 23.33 0.93 1.75
N PHE A 13 22.54 1.95 1.96
CA PHE A 13 21.50 2.38 1.02
C PHE A 13 22.04 2.91 -0.32
N GLU A 14 23.19 3.59 -0.30
CA GLU A 14 23.85 4.10 -1.51
C GLU A 14 24.36 2.96 -2.38
N LEU A 15 24.91 1.91 -1.76
CA LEU A 15 25.35 0.71 -2.48
C LEU A 15 24.15 -0.06 -3.04
N ALA A 16 23.08 -0.20 -2.26
CA ALA A 16 21.84 -0.83 -2.74
C ALA A 16 21.28 -0.10 -3.97
N GLU A 17 21.24 1.24 -3.94
CA GLU A 17 20.76 2.04 -5.07
C GLU A 17 21.67 1.90 -6.30
N LYS A 18 22.99 1.90 -6.12
CA LYS A 18 23.95 1.66 -7.18
C LYS A 18 23.71 0.32 -7.88
N GLU A 19 23.46 -0.73 -7.09
CA GLU A 19 23.18 -2.07 -7.63
C GLU A 19 21.87 -2.11 -8.43
N TYR A 20 20.80 -1.43 -7.99
CA TYR A 20 19.57 -1.31 -8.79
C TYR A 20 19.83 -0.59 -10.12
N LYS A 21 20.58 0.51 -10.12
CA LYS A 21 20.94 1.24 -11.34
C LYS A 21 21.79 0.40 -12.28
N THR A 22 22.77 -0.32 -11.74
CA THR A 22 23.62 -1.25 -12.50
C THR A 22 22.81 -2.38 -13.13
N ALA A 23 21.87 -2.97 -12.36
CA ALA A 23 21.01 -4.02 -12.88
C ALA A 23 20.14 -3.52 -14.04
N LEU A 24 19.55 -2.33 -13.92
CA LEU A 24 18.74 -1.72 -15.00
C LEU A 24 19.57 -1.30 -16.21
N SER A 25 20.85 -0.94 -16.04
CA SER A 25 21.74 -0.62 -17.16
C SER A 25 22.18 -1.88 -17.91
N SER A 26 22.24 -3.04 -17.23
CA SER A 26 22.61 -4.33 -17.82
C SER A 26 21.43 -5.03 -18.49
N ASP A 27 20.23 -4.87 -17.94
CA ASP A 27 18.98 -5.42 -18.45
C ASP A 27 17.83 -4.44 -18.13
N SER A 28 17.53 -3.59 -19.11
CA SER A 28 16.46 -2.57 -18.99
C SER A 28 15.06 -3.16 -19.00
N ASP A 29 14.90 -4.43 -19.39
CA ASP A 29 13.60 -5.08 -19.54
C ASP A 29 13.28 -5.98 -18.33
N PHE A 30 14.19 -6.09 -17.36
CA PHE A 30 13.97 -6.90 -16.17
C PHE A 30 13.00 -6.26 -15.20
N THR A 31 11.71 -6.46 -15.42
CA THR A 31 10.58 -5.85 -14.72
C THR A 31 10.66 -5.97 -13.19
N ALA A 32 11.13 -7.11 -12.67
CA ALA A 32 11.29 -7.29 -11.22
C ALA A 32 12.27 -6.29 -10.59
N THR A 33 13.26 -5.79 -11.34
CA THR A 33 14.18 -4.76 -10.85
C THR A 33 13.46 -3.42 -10.69
N TYR A 34 12.60 -3.04 -11.63
CA TYR A 34 11.78 -1.82 -11.50
C TYR A 34 10.89 -1.89 -10.26
N VAL A 35 10.22 -3.02 -10.01
CA VAL A 35 9.39 -3.19 -8.80
C VAL A 35 10.22 -3.05 -7.52
N ASN A 36 11.35 -3.77 -7.42
CA ASN A 36 12.19 -3.75 -6.23
C ASN A 36 12.83 -2.37 -5.99
N TYR A 37 13.29 -1.72 -7.05
CA TYR A 37 13.85 -0.37 -6.96
C TYR A 37 12.77 0.65 -6.60
N GLY A 38 11.57 0.52 -7.15
CA GLY A 38 10.42 1.34 -6.76
C GLY A 38 10.07 1.21 -5.27
N VAL A 39 10.07 -0.02 -4.73
CA VAL A 39 9.86 -0.26 -3.29
C VAL A 39 10.94 0.40 -2.45
N PHE A 40 12.21 0.25 -2.83
CA PHE A 40 13.32 0.93 -2.17
C PHE A 40 13.13 2.46 -2.12
N LEU A 41 12.85 3.07 -3.27
CA LEU A 41 12.63 4.51 -3.38
C LEU A 41 11.44 4.98 -2.54
N TYR A 42 10.35 4.20 -2.54
CA TYR A 42 9.15 4.48 -1.74
C TYR A 42 9.44 4.48 -0.24
N GLN A 43 10.20 3.51 0.25
CA GLN A 43 10.63 3.43 1.65
C GLN A 43 11.53 4.62 2.04
N ARG A 44 12.31 5.15 1.08
CA ARG A 44 13.12 6.36 1.24
C ARG A 44 12.33 7.65 1.05
N LYS A 45 11.00 7.57 0.88
CA LYS A 45 10.05 8.69 0.65
C LYS A 45 10.32 9.47 -0.65
N ARG A 46 11.05 8.87 -1.59
CA ARG A 46 11.29 9.40 -2.95
C ARG A 46 10.14 8.97 -3.85
N TYR A 47 8.96 9.49 -3.56
CA TYR A 47 7.71 8.99 -4.17
C TYR A 47 7.63 9.21 -5.67
N ASP A 48 8.13 10.33 -6.19
CA ASP A 48 8.08 10.61 -7.63
C ASP A 48 8.89 9.59 -8.42
N GLU A 49 10.12 9.33 -8.00
CA GLU A 49 10.98 8.33 -8.61
C GLU A 49 10.43 6.90 -8.43
N ALA A 50 9.85 6.60 -7.26
CA ALA A 50 9.21 5.31 -7.02
C ALA A 50 8.05 5.07 -8.00
N CYS A 51 7.18 6.07 -8.18
CA CYS A 51 6.05 6.00 -9.11
C CYS A 51 6.51 5.79 -10.56
N GLU A 52 7.60 6.43 -11.00
CA GLU A 52 8.19 6.19 -12.32
C GLU A 52 8.63 4.72 -12.50
N LYS A 53 9.28 4.15 -11.49
CA LYS A 53 9.71 2.74 -11.54
C LYS A 53 8.51 1.79 -11.56
N PHE A 54 7.50 2.04 -10.71
CA PHE A 54 6.29 1.23 -10.71
C PHE A 54 5.50 1.37 -12.02
N ALA A 55 5.36 2.58 -12.58
CA ALA A 55 4.74 2.79 -13.87
C ALA A 55 5.42 1.92 -14.95
N LYS A 56 6.76 1.99 -15.03
CA LYS A 56 7.54 1.19 -15.98
C LYS A 56 7.30 -0.32 -15.82
N ALA A 57 7.19 -0.80 -14.57
CA ALA A 57 6.89 -2.20 -14.29
C ALA A 57 5.49 -2.63 -14.77
N THR A 58 4.53 -1.72 -14.87
CA THR A 58 3.17 -2.04 -15.36
C THR A 58 3.08 -2.20 -16.88
N ASP A 59 4.09 -1.77 -17.64
CA ASP A 59 4.13 -1.88 -19.10
C ASP A 59 4.32 -3.33 -19.56
N ASP A 60 5.03 -4.15 -18.76
CA ASP A 60 5.28 -5.54 -19.08
C ASP A 60 4.01 -6.40 -18.91
N VAL A 61 3.39 -6.75 -20.02
CA VAL A 61 2.15 -7.54 -20.03
C VAL A 61 2.36 -9.00 -19.65
N MET A 62 3.60 -9.50 -19.76
CA MET A 62 3.97 -10.89 -19.45
C MET A 62 4.48 -11.05 -18.00
N TYR A 63 4.63 -9.94 -17.25
CA TYR A 63 5.11 -10.02 -15.88
C TYR A 63 4.15 -10.79 -14.98
N ALA A 64 4.59 -11.92 -14.44
CA ALA A 64 3.76 -12.83 -13.65
C ALA A 64 3.16 -12.17 -12.38
N LYS A 65 3.82 -11.11 -11.84
CA LYS A 65 3.34 -10.35 -10.68
C LYS A 65 2.84 -8.96 -11.07
N ARG A 66 2.21 -8.86 -12.22
CA ARG A 66 1.70 -7.59 -12.75
C ARG A 66 0.64 -6.97 -11.84
N ASP A 67 -0.15 -7.78 -11.15
CA ASP A 67 -1.08 -7.32 -10.12
C ASP A 67 -0.37 -6.56 -9.00
N ALA A 68 0.76 -7.08 -8.50
CA ALA A 68 1.56 -6.42 -7.48
C ALA A 68 2.21 -5.12 -7.99
N ALA A 69 2.64 -5.08 -9.26
CA ALA A 69 3.17 -3.85 -9.88
C ALA A 69 2.10 -2.75 -9.90
N PHE A 70 0.87 -3.07 -10.36
CA PHE A 70 -0.25 -2.14 -10.34
C PHE A 70 -0.67 -1.73 -8.93
N LEU A 71 -0.64 -2.64 -7.95
CA LEU A 71 -0.92 -2.32 -6.55
C LEU A 71 0.07 -1.27 -6.01
N ASN A 72 1.38 -1.52 -6.17
CA ASN A 72 2.43 -0.61 -5.74
C ASN A 72 2.32 0.75 -6.45
N TYR A 73 2.01 0.76 -7.74
CA TYR A 73 1.79 1.97 -8.51
C TYR A 73 0.59 2.77 -7.97
N GLY A 74 -0.53 2.10 -7.70
CA GLY A 74 -1.71 2.74 -7.11
C GLY A 74 -1.45 3.34 -5.73
N ILE A 75 -0.73 2.62 -4.86
CA ILE A 75 -0.30 3.12 -3.54
C ILE A 75 0.58 4.36 -3.70
N CYS A 76 1.51 4.32 -4.66
CA CYS A 76 2.41 5.43 -4.93
C CYS A 76 1.66 6.67 -5.43
N LEU A 77 0.73 6.51 -6.36
CA LEU A 77 -0.13 7.58 -6.87
C LEU A 77 -0.99 8.22 -5.78
N LYS A 78 -1.50 7.42 -4.82
CA LYS A 78 -2.18 7.96 -3.62
C LYS A 78 -1.28 8.92 -2.86
N LYS A 79 0.00 8.58 -2.67
CA LYS A 79 0.98 9.45 -1.98
C LYS A 79 1.23 10.77 -2.73
N GLN A 80 1.10 10.76 -4.06
CA GLN A 80 1.17 11.98 -4.88
C GLN A 80 -0.15 12.77 -4.93
N GLY A 81 -1.22 12.29 -4.29
CA GLY A 81 -2.55 12.91 -4.37
C GLY A 81 -3.30 12.68 -5.69
N LYS A 82 -2.77 11.82 -6.57
CA LYS A 82 -3.35 11.48 -7.88
C LYS A 82 -4.44 10.41 -7.72
N MET A 83 -5.55 10.76 -7.05
CA MET A 83 -6.55 9.78 -6.60
C MET A 83 -7.24 9.05 -7.75
N LYS A 84 -7.53 9.71 -8.87
CA LYS A 84 -8.18 9.07 -10.04
C LYS A 84 -7.27 8.05 -10.72
N GLU A 85 -6.01 8.41 -10.91
CA GLU A 85 -5.00 7.50 -11.48
C GLU A 85 -4.72 6.33 -10.53
N ALA A 86 -4.71 6.58 -9.22
CA ALA A 86 -4.57 5.54 -8.20
C ALA A 86 -5.73 4.54 -8.25
N GLU A 87 -6.97 5.02 -8.40
CA GLU A 87 -8.15 4.17 -8.55
C GLU A 87 -8.05 3.26 -9.77
N GLU A 88 -7.64 3.80 -10.91
CA GLU A 88 -7.47 3.01 -12.13
C GLU A 88 -6.35 1.97 -11.97
N ALA A 89 -5.21 2.33 -11.38
CA ALA A 89 -4.13 1.38 -11.13
C ALA A 89 -4.59 0.24 -10.18
N LEU A 90 -5.26 0.57 -9.07
CA LEU A 90 -5.80 -0.43 -8.15
C LEU A 90 -6.87 -1.32 -8.82
N ARG A 91 -7.74 -0.75 -9.65
CA ARG A 91 -8.71 -1.51 -10.44
C ARG A 91 -8.01 -2.51 -11.39
N ARG A 92 -6.95 -2.09 -12.06
CA ARG A 92 -6.13 -2.98 -12.92
C ARG A 92 -5.45 -4.07 -12.11
N SER A 93 -4.92 -3.75 -10.92
CA SER A 93 -4.40 -4.76 -9.99
C SER A 93 -5.47 -5.80 -9.64
N TYR A 94 -6.66 -5.36 -9.27
CA TYR A 94 -7.78 -6.24 -8.92
C TYR A 94 -8.22 -7.13 -10.08
N VAL A 95 -8.29 -6.60 -11.30
CA VAL A 95 -8.64 -7.38 -12.51
C VAL A 95 -7.60 -8.46 -12.80
N ASN A 96 -6.32 -8.17 -12.58
CA ASN A 96 -5.25 -9.16 -12.78
C ASN A 96 -5.27 -10.25 -11.70
N ASN A 97 -5.67 -9.91 -10.47
CA ASN A 97 -5.73 -10.88 -9.37
C ASN A 97 -6.78 -10.49 -8.31
N ALA A 98 -8.02 -10.88 -8.53
CA ALA A 98 -9.14 -10.60 -7.62
C ALA A 98 -9.00 -11.27 -6.23
N ARG A 99 -8.06 -12.21 -6.05
CA ARG A 99 -7.77 -12.87 -4.77
C ARG A 99 -6.75 -12.10 -3.92
N ASN A 100 -6.08 -11.11 -4.49
CA ASN A 100 -5.16 -10.26 -3.74
C ASN A 100 -5.93 -9.33 -2.82
N THR A 101 -6.04 -9.72 -1.55
CA THR A 101 -6.83 -8.97 -0.56
C THR A 101 -6.20 -7.63 -0.19
N ALA A 102 -4.88 -7.45 -0.40
CA ALA A 102 -4.22 -6.16 -0.17
C ALA A 102 -4.78 -5.08 -1.09
N VAL A 103 -5.10 -5.41 -2.36
CA VAL A 103 -5.70 -4.43 -3.28
C VAL A 103 -7.11 -4.02 -2.84
N ILE A 104 -7.89 -4.96 -2.26
CA ILE A 104 -9.23 -4.64 -1.74
C ILE A 104 -9.13 -3.64 -0.58
N LEU A 105 -8.17 -3.84 0.32
CA LEU A 105 -7.94 -2.91 1.43
C LEU A 105 -7.48 -1.53 0.93
N GLU A 106 -6.56 -1.47 -0.02
CA GLU A 106 -6.11 -0.20 -0.61
C GLU A 106 -7.22 0.54 -1.36
N MET A 107 -8.11 -0.19 -2.07
CA MET A 107 -9.30 0.40 -2.68
C MET A 107 -10.28 0.94 -1.61
N ALA A 108 -10.47 0.22 -0.50
CA ALA A 108 -11.29 0.69 0.61
C ALA A 108 -10.73 1.97 1.23
N GLU A 109 -9.41 2.05 1.44
CA GLU A 109 -8.74 3.25 1.92
C GLU A 109 -8.88 4.42 0.95
N LEU A 110 -8.66 4.17 -0.35
CA LEU A 110 -8.82 5.20 -1.38
C LEU A 110 -10.24 5.80 -1.35
N LYS A 111 -11.27 4.94 -1.27
CA LYS A 111 -12.67 5.38 -1.18
C LYS A 111 -12.96 6.13 0.13
N PHE A 112 -12.30 5.76 1.22
CA PHE A 112 -12.37 6.53 2.46
C PHE A 112 -11.75 7.92 2.29
N ASP A 113 -10.56 8.00 1.73
CA ASP A 113 -9.80 9.24 1.54
C ASP A 113 -10.51 10.20 0.57
N THR A 114 -11.31 9.68 -0.37
CA THR A 114 -12.15 10.47 -1.30
C THR A 114 -13.55 10.80 -0.74
N GLY A 115 -13.87 10.38 0.49
CA GLY A 115 -15.16 10.64 1.14
C GLY A 115 -16.30 9.70 0.71
N GLU A 116 -16.02 8.68 -0.07
CA GLU A 116 -16.98 7.69 -0.56
C GLU A 116 -17.20 6.58 0.49
N PHE A 117 -17.63 6.96 1.71
CA PHE A 117 -17.67 6.06 2.88
C PHE A 117 -18.53 4.81 2.69
N ALA A 118 -19.64 4.90 1.93
CA ALA A 118 -20.46 3.73 1.65
C ALA A 118 -19.72 2.68 0.81
N GLN A 119 -19.01 3.11 -0.24
CA GLN A 119 -18.20 2.21 -1.08
C GLN A 119 -17.00 1.67 -0.30
N SER A 120 -16.35 2.52 0.50
CA SER A 120 -15.27 2.11 1.40
C SER A 120 -15.75 1.01 2.35
N SER A 121 -16.94 1.15 2.95
CA SER A 121 -17.52 0.14 3.86
C SER A 121 -17.75 -1.20 3.15
N GLN A 122 -18.30 -1.19 1.95
CA GLN A 122 -18.53 -2.41 1.16
C GLN A 122 -17.22 -3.15 0.85
N LEU A 123 -16.19 -2.42 0.45
CA LEU A 123 -14.86 -2.99 0.18
C LEU A 123 -14.21 -3.50 1.47
N TYR A 124 -14.35 -2.77 2.57
CA TYR A 124 -13.85 -3.17 3.87
C TYR A 124 -14.49 -4.45 4.38
N GLU A 125 -15.83 -4.57 4.31
CA GLU A 125 -16.57 -5.81 4.66
C GLU A 125 -16.09 -6.99 3.79
N LYS A 126 -15.88 -6.78 2.50
CA LYS A 126 -15.31 -7.80 1.62
C LYS A 126 -13.91 -8.23 2.06
N TYR A 127 -13.06 -7.29 2.48
CA TYR A 127 -11.72 -7.59 3.00
C TYR A 127 -11.78 -8.43 4.26
N ILE A 128 -12.55 -8.02 5.29
CA ILE A 128 -12.60 -8.72 6.58
C ILE A 128 -13.25 -10.11 6.49
N ALA A 129 -14.11 -10.33 5.49
CA ALA A 129 -14.70 -11.64 5.21
C ALA A 129 -13.67 -12.67 4.67
N THR A 130 -12.56 -12.21 4.09
CA THR A 130 -11.60 -13.06 3.38
C THR A 130 -10.18 -12.99 3.95
N SER A 131 -9.92 -12.07 4.89
CA SER A 131 -8.58 -11.82 5.42
C SER A 131 -8.60 -11.60 6.92
N LYS A 132 -7.50 -11.97 7.57
CA LYS A 132 -7.26 -11.55 8.95
C LYS A 132 -7.00 -10.05 9.00
N GLN A 133 -7.57 -9.40 10.01
CA GLN A 133 -7.32 -7.99 10.26
C GLN A 133 -5.86 -7.77 10.68
N ASN A 134 -5.30 -6.67 10.20
CA ASN A 134 -3.97 -6.16 10.57
C ASN A 134 -4.12 -4.72 11.09
N ALA A 135 -3.01 -4.10 11.51
CA ALA A 135 -3.05 -2.74 12.06
C ALA A 135 -3.65 -1.72 11.10
N GLN A 136 -3.34 -1.81 9.80
CA GLN A 136 -3.88 -0.91 8.76
C GLN A 136 -5.39 -1.07 8.62
N SER A 137 -5.88 -2.31 8.50
CA SER A 137 -7.32 -2.56 8.36
C SER A 137 -8.11 -2.16 9.62
N LEU A 138 -7.58 -2.41 10.81
CA LEU A 138 -8.22 -1.97 12.05
C LEU A 138 -8.29 -0.44 12.13
N TRP A 139 -7.23 0.25 11.71
CA TRP A 139 -7.21 1.72 11.67
C TRP A 139 -8.23 2.27 10.67
N LEU A 140 -8.34 1.67 9.48
CA LEU A 140 -9.41 2.03 8.55
C LEU A 140 -10.79 1.76 9.16
N GLY A 141 -10.99 0.60 9.80
CA GLY A 141 -12.24 0.24 10.46
C GLY A 141 -12.66 1.25 11.53
N ILE A 142 -11.74 1.75 12.35
CA ILE A 142 -11.99 2.81 13.35
C ILE A 142 -12.47 4.09 12.67
N ARG A 143 -11.72 4.58 11.67
CA ARG A 143 -12.04 5.82 10.94
C ARG A 143 -13.39 5.72 10.25
N LEU A 144 -13.64 4.59 9.60
CA LEU A 144 -14.87 4.31 8.86
C LEU A 144 -16.08 4.22 9.80
N SER A 145 -15.94 3.49 10.92
CA SER A 145 -17.00 3.37 11.94
C SER A 145 -17.39 4.74 12.50
N ARG A 146 -16.43 5.62 12.71
CA ARG A 146 -16.71 7.00 13.14
C ARG A 146 -17.44 7.80 12.07
N ALA A 147 -16.96 7.76 10.82
CA ALA A 147 -17.60 8.47 9.71
C ALA A 147 -19.07 8.03 9.52
N LEU A 148 -19.35 6.74 9.80
CA LEU A 148 -20.68 6.14 9.72
C LEU A 148 -21.45 6.16 11.04
N LYS A 149 -20.91 6.81 12.10
CA LYS A 149 -21.55 6.93 13.44
C LYS A 149 -21.86 5.59 14.11
N GLN A 150 -20.98 4.59 13.96
CA GLN A 150 -21.09 3.23 14.51
C GLN A 150 -20.17 3.09 15.74
N ALA A 151 -20.56 3.68 16.88
CA ALA A 151 -19.71 3.81 18.08
C ALA A 151 -19.23 2.44 18.64
N ASP A 152 -20.08 1.41 18.61
CA ASP A 152 -19.72 0.07 19.11
C ASP A 152 -18.63 -0.58 18.26
N LYS A 153 -18.73 -0.48 16.93
CA LYS A 153 -17.69 -0.96 16.02
C LYS A 153 -16.38 -0.20 16.19
N GLU A 154 -16.46 1.13 16.31
CA GLU A 154 -15.28 1.99 16.55
C GLU A 154 -14.53 1.52 17.79
N SER A 155 -15.25 1.36 18.92
CA SER A 155 -14.67 0.94 20.19
C SER A 155 -14.05 -0.46 20.11
N SER A 156 -14.73 -1.39 19.44
CA SER A 156 -14.26 -2.77 19.25
C SER A 156 -12.96 -2.82 18.43
N TYR A 157 -12.90 -2.08 17.31
CA TYR A 157 -11.68 -2.03 16.48
C TYR A 157 -10.53 -1.31 17.22
N ALA A 158 -10.81 -0.27 18.00
CA ALA A 158 -9.80 0.42 18.80
C ALA A 158 -9.19 -0.50 19.86
N LEU A 159 -10.02 -1.32 20.52
CA LEU A 159 -9.56 -2.33 21.49
C LEU A 159 -8.68 -3.40 20.82
N LEU A 160 -9.07 -3.91 19.65
CA LEU A 160 -8.29 -4.88 18.89
C LEU A 160 -6.94 -4.29 18.44
N LEU A 161 -6.94 -3.03 17.94
CA LEU A 161 -5.72 -2.35 17.55
C LEU A 161 -4.76 -2.18 18.73
N LYS A 162 -5.27 -1.76 19.88
CA LYS A 162 -4.49 -1.63 21.13
C LYS A 162 -3.91 -2.98 21.58
N ASN A 163 -4.73 -4.04 21.60
CA ASN A 163 -4.33 -5.31 22.20
C ASN A 163 -3.34 -6.10 21.33
N HIS A 164 -3.48 -6.02 19.99
CA HIS A 164 -2.69 -6.84 19.09
C HIS A 164 -1.60 -6.07 18.35
N PHE A 165 -1.69 -4.72 18.28
CA PHE A 165 -0.81 -3.90 17.46
C PHE A 165 -0.35 -2.62 18.18
N ALA A 166 -0.15 -2.67 19.50
CA ALA A 166 0.22 -1.51 20.33
C ALA A 166 1.50 -0.79 19.87
N ASN A 167 2.42 -1.50 19.21
CA ASN A 167 3.69 -0.93 18.71
C ASN A 167 3.62 -0.53 17.24
N SER A 168 2.44 -0.56 16.61
CA SER A 168 2.30 -0.19 15.20
C SER A 168 2.22 1.32 14.99
N PRO A 169 2.66 1.81 13.82
CA PRO A 169 2.44 3.21 13.44
C PRO A 169 0.95 3.61 13.50
N GLN A 170 0.04 2.70 13.10
CA GLN A 170 -1.40 2.92 13.11
C GLN A 170 -1.97 3.13 14.51
N TYR A 171 -1.42 2.43 15.51
CA TYR A 171 -1.84 2.68 16.89
C TYR A 171 -1.34 4.06 17.38
N SER A 172 -0.13 4.45 17.00
CA SER A 172 0.38 5.80 17.31
C SER A 172 -0.46 6.89 16.65
N GLU A 173 -0.87 6.69 15.39
CA GLU A 173 -1.78 7.59 14.68
C GLU A 173 -3.15 7.66 15.37
N TYR A 174 -3.72 6.50 15.75
CA TYR A 174 -4.96 6.45 16.53
C TYR A 174 -4.87 7.24 17.84
N GLN A 175 -3.78 7.07 18.59
CA GLN A 175 -3.59 7.79 19.86
C GLN A 175 -3.51 9.31 19.67
N ALA A 176 -2.76 9.77 18.65
CA ALA A 176 -2.67 11.18 18.31
C ALA A 176 -4.04 11.75 17.92
N TRP A 177 -4.77 11.04 17.07
CA TRP A 177 -6.09 11.42 16.61
C TRP A 177 -7.16 11.41 17.73
N ALA A 178 -7.08 10.48 18.69
CA ALA A 178 -7.98 10.42 19.83
C ALA A 178 -7.76 11.55 20.85
N ARG A 179 -6.53 12.08 20.94
CA ARG A 179 -6.18 13.23 21.81
C ARG A 179 -6.57 14.59 21.21
N ALA A 180 -6.71 14.66 19.89
CA ALA A 180 -7.04 15.91 19.19
C ALA A 180 -8.54 16.30 19.28
N LYS A 181 -9.31 15.58 20.09
CA LYS A 181 -10.72 15.81 20.41
C LYS A 181 -10.87 16.56 21.70
#